data_2c255a0a94075370ec0e17e13f1fef23
#
_entry.id   2c255a0a94075370ec0e17e13f1fef23
#
_cell.length_a   1.000
_cell.length_b   1.000
_cell.length_c   1.000
_cell.angle_alpha   90.00
_cell.angle_beta   90.00
_cell.angle_gamma   90.00
#
_symmetry.space_group_name_H-M   'P 1'
#
loop_
_entity.id
_entity.type
_entity.pdbx_description
1 polymer ?
#
loop_
_entity_poly.entity_id
_entity_poly.type
_entity_poly.pdbx_seq_one_letter_code
_entity_poly.pdbx_strand_id
1 'polypeptide(L)'
;ATYRRIYGNWTKNNGWSENILLENSITPIQQFNYTSGKNSSDMTMVIDAMDILYSGNVDGFCLVTSDSDFTRLAMRLREANMYVIGMGESKTPAALTKACNKFIHLNLIFEASVTLSESQTAELHEDFSSDRSVKANAVTPIADIEEAIISVINDNENKGKLTYMGEIGSRLNSKFTDFDVRNYGYTKLLTFIQDKCAKLELVKENSSYYVTVSYTHLTLP
;
A
#
# COMPACT_ATOMS: atom_id res chain seq x y z
N ALA A 1 12.42 -6.17 -10.55
CA ALA A 1 12.07 -7.53 -10.13
C ALA A 1 12.75 -8.54 -11.04
N THR A 2 13.30 -9.60 -10.48
CA THR A 2 14.00 -10.66 -11.22
C THR A 2 13.00 -11.54 -11.97
N TYR A 3 11.91 -11.89 -11.33
CA TYR A 3 10.80 -12.62 -11.91
C TYR A 3 9.55 -11.74 -11.97
N ARG A 4 8.90 -11.69 -13.15
CA ARG A 4 7.60 -11.06 -13.33
C ARG A 4 6.71 -12.06 -14.03
N ARG A 5 5.78 -12.64 -13.30
CA ARG A 5 4.92 -13.72 -13.80
C ARG A 5 3.46 -13.38 -13.58
N ILE A 6 2.63 -13.77 -14.53
CA ILE A 6 1.18 -13.66 -14.43
C ILE A 6 0.56 -15.03 -14.73
N TYR A 7 -0.35 -15.47 -13.88
CA TYR A 7 -0.93 -16.80 -13.89
C TYR A 7 -2.37 -16.74 -14.38
N GLY A 8 -2.72 -17.59 -15.34
CA GLY A 8 -4.08 -17.60 -15.85
C GLY A 8 -4.30 -18.59 -17.00
N ASN A 9 -5.54 -18.68 -17.42
CA ASN A 9 -5.91 -19.43 -18.62
C ASN A 9 -5.93 -18.50 -19.84
N TRP A 10 -4.82 -18.43 -20.55
CA TRP A 10 -4.59 -17.55 -21.69
C TRP A 10 -5.33 -17.97 -22.97
N THR A 11 -5.96 -19.16 -23.01
CA THR A 11 -6.84 -19.57 -24.10
C THR A 11 -8.16 -18.80 -24.09
N LYS A 12 -8.51 -18.19 -22.95
CA LYS A 12 -9.63 -17.26 -22.82
C LYS A 12 -9.08 -15.86 -22.90
N ASN A 13 -9.66 -15.00 -23.73
CA ASN A 13 -9.22 -13.61 -23.83
C ASN A 13 -9.45 -12.90 -22.48
N ASN A 14 -8.38 -12.69 -21.73
CA ASN A 14 -8.39 -12.10 -20.38
C ASN A 14 -8.10 -10.58 -20.38
N GLY A 15 -8.20 -9.92 -21.54
CA GLY A 15 -7.93 -8.48 -21.66
C GLY A 15 -6.45 -8.09 -21.65
N TRP A 16 -5.52 -9.04 -21.51
CA TRP A 16 -4.09 -8.79 -21.62
C TRP A 16 -3.63 -8.93 -23.07
N SER A 17 -3.02 -7.88 -23.62
CA SER A 17 -2.42 -7.93 -24.94
C SER A 17 -0.96 -8.42 -24.86
N GLU A 18 -0.51 -9.10 -25.90
CA GLU A 18 0.88 -9.55 -26.03
C GLU A 18 1.87 -8.38 -25.88
N ASN A 19 1.54 -7.22 -26.46
CA ASN A 19 2.38 -6.02 -26.35
C ASN A 19 2.57 -5.57 -24.90
N ILE A 20 1.54 -5.55 -24.08
CA ILE A 20 1.63 -5.18 -22.65
C ILE A 20 2.55 -6.13 -21.91
N LEU A 21 2.47 -7.44 -22.17
CA LEU A 21 3.33 -8.43 -21.53
C LEU A 21 4.78 -8.26 -21.93
N LEU A 22 5.06 -8.06 -23.22
CA LEU A 22 6.42 -7.87 -23.75
C LEU A 22 7.05 -6.56 -23.26
N GLU A 23 6.35 -5.43 -23.38
CA GLU A 23 6.83 -4.11 -22.93
C GLU A 23 7.18 -4.08 -21.45
N ASN A 24 6.44 -4.82 -20.63
CA ASN A 24 6.65 -4.89 -19.19
C ASN A 24 7.50 -6.09 -18.74
N SER A 25 7.99 -6.90 -19.67
CA SER A 25 8.78 -8.12 -19.38
C SER A 25 8.05 -9.06 -18.42
N ILE A 26 6.74 -9.28 -18.66
CA ILE A 26 5.90 -10.17 -17.86
C ILE A 26 5.81 -11.51 -18.58
N THR A 27 6.13 -12.60 -17.87
CA THR A 27 6.02 -13.96 -18.38
C THR A 27 4.64 -14.52 -18.05
N PRO A 28 3.79 -14.82 -19.06
CA PRO A 28 2.52 -15.48 -18.82
C PRO A 28 2.73 -16.97 -18.54
N ILE A 29 2.16 -17.46 -17.44
CA ILE A 29 2.16 -18.87 -17.06
C ILE A 29 0.77 -19.42 -17.37
N GLN A 30 0.71 -20.33 -18.36
CA GLN A 30 -0.53 -20.97 -18.79
C GLN A 30 -0.98 -21.99 -17.77
N GLN A 31 -2.22 -21.89 -17.33
CA GLN A 31 -2.88 -22.89 -16.51
C GLN A 31 -4.20 -23.33 -17.15
N PHE A 32 -4.33 -24.62 -17.42
CA PHE A 32 -5.59 -25.21 -17.86
C PHE A 32 -6.44 -25.63 -16.66
N ASN A 33 -7.70 -25.30 -16.69
CA ASN A 33 -8.64 -25.78 -15.69
C ASN A 33 -9.06 -27.19 -16.04
N TYR A 34 -8.55 -28.20 -15.33
CA TYR A 34 -8.92 -29.60 -15.50
C TYR A 34 -10.37 -29.88 -15.08
N THR A 35 -10.93 -29.03 -14.22
CA THR A 35 -12.33 -29.11 -13.76
C THR A 35 -12.86 -27.69 -13.61
N SER A 36 -14.11 -27.47 -14.03
CA SER A 36 -14.76 -26.16 -13.90
C SER A 36 -14.89 -25.77 -12.41
N GLY A 37 -14.48 -24.53 -12.07
CA GLY A 37 -14.63 -23.96 -10.72
C GLY A 37 -13.54 -24.33 -9.71
N LYS A 38 -12.38 -24.88 -10.12
CA LYS A 38 -11.24 -25.12 -9.22
C LYS A 38 -10.14 -24.05 -9.40
N ASN A 39 -9.49 -23.69 -8.29
CA ASN A 39 -8.41 -22.69 -8.17
C ASN A 39 -7.06 -23.24 -8.69
N SER A 40 -7.01 -23.65 -9.96
CA SER A 40 -5.80 -24.27 -10.53
C SER A 40 -4.68 -23.26 -10.76
N SER A 41 -5.00 -22.00 -11.11
CA SER A 41 -4.04 -20.91 -11.26
C SER A 41 -3.41 -20.52 -9.92
N ASP A 42 -4.18 -20.51 -8.86
CA ASP A 42 -3.73 -20.14 -7.52
C ASP A 42 -2.71 -21.17 -7.00
N MET A 43 -3.01 -22.45 -7.19
CA MET A 43 -2.09 -23.52 -6.83
C MET A 43 -0.78 -23.46 -7.62
N THR A 44 -0.84 -23.13 -8.91
CA THR A 44 0.36 -22.95 -9.73
C THR A 44 1.20 -21.78 -9.24
N MET A 45 0.58 -20.66 -8.88
CA MET A 45 1.28 -19.51 -8.31
C MET A 45 1.95 -19.87 -6.98
N VAL A 46 1.28 -20.65 -6.12
CA VAL A 46 1.85 -21.09 -4.84
C VAL A 46 3.08 -21.99 -5.05
N ILE A 47 2.97 -22.99 -5.92
CA ILE A 47 4.08 -23.91 -6.23
C ILE A 47 5.28 -23.14 -6.78
N ASP A 48 5.05 -22.26 -7.76
CA ASP A 48 6.09 -21.47 -8.40
C ASP A 48 6.76 -20.49 -7.44
N ALA A 49 5.99 -19.87 -6.54
CA ALA A 49 6.55 -19.01 -5.49
C ALA A 49 7.44 -19.80 -4.52
N MET A 50 7.07 -21.04 -4.18
CA MET A 50 7.89 -21.90 -3.33
C MET A 50 9.16 -22.36 -4.03
N ASP A 51 9.10 -22.69 -5.33
CA ASP A 51 10.28 -23.04 -6.12
C ASP A 51 11.26 -21.85 -6.20
N ILE A 52 10.75 -20.63 -6.43
CA ILE A 52 11.56 -19.40 -6.43
C ILE A 52 12.18 -19.17 -5.05
N LEU A 53 11.43 -19.36 -3.97
CA LEU A 53 11.95 -19.24 -2.59
C LEU A 53 13.14 -20.19 -2.38
N TYR A 54 12.99 -21.45 -2.74
CA TYR A 54 14.05 -22.45 -2.55
C TYR A 54 15.23 -22.30 -3.51
N SER A 55 15.08 -21.55 -4.61
CA SER A 55 16.22 -21.21 -5.48
C SER A 55 17.23 -20.27 -4.81
N GLY A 56 16.83 -19.55 -3.77
CA GLY A 56 17.69 -18.63 -3.01
C GLY A 56 18.12 -17.37 -3.78
N ASN A 57 17.50 -17.08 -4.92
CA ASN A 57 17.92 -16.00 -5.83
C ASN A 57 17.09 -14.71 -5.68
N VAL A 58 16.32 -14.58 -4.60
CA VAL A 58 15.44 -13.42 -4.35
C VAL A 58 15.49 -13.00 -2.89
N ASP A 59 15.35 -11.71 -2.65
CA ASP A 59 15.29 -11.12 -1.30
C ASP A 59 13.84 -10.91 -0.82
N GLY A 60 12.86 -11.03 -1.71
CA GLY A 60 11.46 -10.79 -1.38
C GLY A 60 10.51 -11.07 -2.53
N PHE A 61 9.24 -10.97 -2.21
CA PHE A 61 8.12 -11.25 -3.12
C PHE A 61 7.14 -10.09 -3.18
N CYS A 62 6.62 -9.81 -4.35
CA CYS A 62 5.47 -8.95 -4.55
C CYS A 62 4.29 -9.83 -5.02
N LEU A 63 3.29 -9.99 -4.17
CA LEU A 63 2.07 -10.76 -4.45
C LEU A 63 0.98 -9.80 -4.89
N VAL A 64 0.55 -9.90 -6.14
CA VAL A 64 -0.52 -9.05 -6.71
C VAL A 64 -1.81 -9.85 -6.74
N THR A 65 -2.59 -9.75 -5.68
CA THR A 65 -3.85 -10.47 -5.51
C THR A 65 -4.72 -9.84 -4.42
N SER A 66 -6.04 -10.00 -4.53
CA SER A 66 -7.00 -9.64 -3.48
C SER A 66 -7.61 -10.87 -2.80
N ASP A 67 -7.16 -12.07 -3.17
CA ASP A 67 -7.70 -13.32 -2.64
C ASP A 67 -7.03 -13.69 -1.32
N SER A 68 -7.85 -13.90 -0.29
CA SER A 68 -7.41 -14.30 1.05
C SER A 68 -6.76 -15.69 1.10
N ASP A 69 -6.96 -16.54 0.10
CA ASP A 69 -6.37 -17.88 0.05
C ASP A 69 -4.84 -17.82 0.00
N PHE A 70 -4.27 -16.72 -0.51
CA PHE A 70 -2.83 -16.46 -0.50
C PHE A 70 -2.26 -16.00 0.85
N THR A 71 -3.10 -15.83 1.89
CA THR A 71 -2.63 -15.45 3.24
C THR A 71 -1.57 -16.41 3.78
N ARG A 72 -1.77 -17.72 3.61
CA ARG A 72 -0.80 -18.75 4.05
C ARG A 72 0.51 -18.69 3.29
N LEU A 73 0.45 -18.37 1.99
CA LEU A 73 1.67 -18.14 1.19
C LEU A 73 2.45 -16.95 1.72
N ALA A 74 1.80 -15.80 1.92
CA ALA A 74 2.44 -14.60 2.45
C ALA A 74 3.11 -14.86 3.81
N MET A 75 2.43 -15.54 4.73
CA MET A 75 2.99 -15.94 6.02
C MET A 75 4.21 -16.85 5.85
N ARG A 76 4.11 -17.87 4.99
CA ARG A 76 5.21 -18.83 4.77
C ARG A 76 6.46 -18.17 4.18
N LEU A 77 6.29 -17.23 3.27
CA LEU A 77 7.40 -16.45 2.71
C LEU A 77 8.08 -15.59 3.79
N ARG A 78 7.29 -14.94 4.66
CA ARG A 78 7.83 -14.17 5.79
C ARG A 78 8.54 -15.04 6.83
N GLU A 79 8.02 -16.23 7.12
CA GLU A 79 8.67 -17.22 7.99
C GLU A 79 10.05 -17.63 7.45
N ALA A 80 10.23 -17.57 6.13
CA ALA A 80 11.52 -17.78 5.46
C ALA A 80 12.39 -16.51 5.35
N ASN A 81 12.09 -15.46 6.13
CA ASN A 81 12.77 -14.16 6.10
C ASN A 81 12.68 -13.40 4.79
N MET A 82 11.71 -13.68 3.93
CA MET A 82 11.48 -12.91 2.72
C MET A 82 10.70 -11.63 3.04
N TYR A 83 11.05 -10.53 2.37
CA TYR A 83 10.25 -9.33 2.43
C TYR A 83 9.05 -9.45 1.48
N VAL A 84 7.83 -9.41 2.03
CA VAL A 84 6.60 -9.62 1.26
C VAL A 84 5.82 -8.32 1.11
N ILE A 85 5.65 -7.88 -0.13
CA ILE A 85 4.77 -6.78 -0.52
C ILE A 85 3.50 -7.41 -1.08
N GLY A 86 2.34 -7.05 -0.54
CA GLY A 86 1.04 -7.35 -1.15
C GLY A 86 0.55 -6.16 -1.98
N MET A 87 -0.10 -6.42 -3.10
CA MET A 87 -0.79 -5.42 -3.90
C MET A 87 -2.17 -5.97 -4.26
N GLY A 88 -3.22 -5.19 -4.05
CA GLY A 88 -4.59 -5.64 -4.33
C GLY A 88 -5.60 -4.51 -4.25
N GLU A 89 -6.87 -4.84 -4.39
CA GLU A 89 -7.95 -3.88 -4.29
C GLU A 89 -8.20 -3.45 -2.83
N SER A 90 -8.86 -2.30 -2.62
CA SER A 90 -9.20 -1.80 -1.27
C SER A 90 -10.12 -2.74 -0.47
N LYS A 91 -10.86 -3.63 -1.14
CA LYS A 91 -11.70 -4.65 -0.51
C LYS A 91 -10.95 -5.90 -0.03
N THR A 92 -9.62 -5.97 -0.25
CA THR A 92 -8.79 -7.12 0.16
C THR A 92 -8.94 -7.39 1.66
N PRO A 93 -9.21 -8.65 2.07
CA PRO A 93 -9.40 -8.99 3.47
C PRO A 93 -8.19 -8.66 4.35
N ALA A 94 -8.44 -8.19 5.57
CA ALA A 94 -7.41 -7.81 6.54
C ALA A 94 -6.43 -8.95 6.88
N ALA A 95 -6.84 -10.21 6.74
CA ALA A 95 -5.98 -11.36 6.94
C ALA A 95 -4.78 -11.34 5.98
N LEU A 96 -5.02 -11.09 4.69
CA LEU A 96 -3.95 -11.02 3.69
C LEU A 96 -3.12 -9.74 3.84
N THR A 97 -3.76 -8.58 4.06
CA THR A 97 -3.01 -7.32 4.20
C THR A 97 -2.04 -7.35 5.38
N LYS A 98 -2.45 -7.90 6.52
CA LYS A 98 -1.62 -8.06 7.73
C LYS A 98 -0.58 -9.18 7.61
N ALA A 99 -0.79 -10.16 6.73
CA ALA A 99 0.18 -11.20 6.46
C ALA A 99 1.40 -10.70 5.69
N CYS A 100 1.31 -9.57 4.99
CA CYS A 100 2.42 -8.95 4.28
C CYS A 100 3.25 -8.03 5.19
N ASN A 101 4.50 -7.71 4.80
CA ASN A 101 5.28 -6.65 5.44
C ASN A 101 4.75 -5.27 5.05
N LYS A 102 4.27 -5.14 3.82
CA LYS A 102 3.63 -3.94 3.28
C LYS A 102 2.49 -4.32 2.36
N PHE A 103 1.40 -3.57 2.39
CA PHE A 103 0.28 -3.74 1.46
C PHE A 103 -0.05 -2.43 0.74
N ILE A 104 -0.27 -2.52 -0.58
CA ILE A 104 -0.55 -1.38 -1.46
C ILE A 104 -1.91 -1.58 -2.12
N HIS A 105 -2.82 -0.62 -1.93
CA HIS A 105 -4.16 -0.65 -2.53
C HIS A 105 -4.14 -0.03 -3.94
N LEU A 106 -4.28 -0.86 -4.96
CA LEU A 106 -4.12 -0.47 -6.37
C LEU A 106 -5.17 0.55 -6.86
N ASN A 107 -6.42 0.40 -6.45
CA ASN A 107 -7.49 1.32 -6.84
C ASN A 107 -7.27 2.74 -6.32
N LEU A 108 -6.70 2.90 -5.12
CA LEU A 108 -6.38 4.22 -4.57
C LEU A 108 -5.25 4.91 -5.34
N ILE A 109 -4.26 4.14 -5.82
CA ILE A 109 -3.18 4.68 -6.66
C ILE A 109 -3.75 5.12 -8.01
N PHE A 110 -4.65 4.35 -8.59
CA PHE A 110 -5.27 4.68 -9.87
C PHE A 110 -6.13 5.95 -9.77
N GLU A 111 -6.96 6.09 -8.74
CA GLU A 111 -7.76 7.29 -8.49
C GLU A 111 -6.87 8.54 -8.30
N ALA A 112 -5.78 8.43 -7.57
CA ALA A 112 -4.82 9.52 -7.39
C ALA A 112 -4.13 9.93 -8.70
N SER A 113 -3.87 8.99 -9.61
CA SER A 113 -3.25 9.28 -10.91
C SER A 113 -4.24 9.97 -11.88
N VAL A 114 -5.50 9.63 -11.83
CA VAL A 114 -6.57 10.25 -12.65
C VAL A 114 -6.81 11.70 -12.22
N THR A 115 -6.90 11.97 -10.92
CA THR A 115 -7.07 13.34 -10.40
C THR A 115 -5.89 14.26 -10.71
N LEU A 116 -4.67 13.74 -10.78
CA LEU A 116 -3.49 14.53 -11.17
C LEU A 116 -3.47 14.84 -12.67
N SER A 117 -4.05 14.00 -13.52
CA SER A 117 -4.17 14.25 -14.96
C SER A 117 -5.33 15.21 -15.30
N GLU A 118 -6.42 15.19 -14.52
CA GLU A 118 -7.56 16.09 -14.69
C GLU A 118 -7.27 17.52 -14.22
N SER A 119 -6.41 17.70 -13.19
CA SER A 119 -6.02 19.04 -12.73
C SER A 119 -5.13 19.81 -13.73
N GLN A 120 -4.65 19.19 -14.79
CA GLN A 120 -3.98 19.88 -15.92
C GLN A 120 -4.89 20.26 -17.08
N THR A 121 -6.17 19.87 -17.06
CA THR A 121 -7.11 20.12 -18.18
C THR A 121 -8.45 20.71 -17.78
N ALA A 122 -8.68 21.08 -16.53
CA ALA A 122 -9.97 21.61 -16.08
C ALA A 122 -9.94 23.08 -15.64
N GLU A 123 -9.98 23.98 -16.60
CA GLU A 123 -10.96 25.07 -16.56
C GLU A 123 -12.20 24.57 -17.32
N LEU A 124 -13.38 24.62 -16.66
CA LEU A 124 -14.76 24.38 -17.13
C LEU A 124 -15.34 22.97 -16.80
N HIS A 125 -16.09 22.92 -15.76
CA HIS A 125 -17.47 22.52 -15.56
C HIS A 125 -17.74 22.02 -14.15
N GLU A 126 -18.53 22.82 -13.44
CA GLU A 126 -19.23 22.47 -12.18
C GLU A 126 -20.32 21.40 -12.48
N ASP A 127 -20.67 20.69 -11.41
CA ASP A 127 -21.77 19.76 -11.23
C ASP A 127 -21.48 18.28 -11.58
N PHE A 128 -21.08 17.56 -10.52
CA PHE A 128 -21.70 16.26 -10.24
C PHE A 128 -21.54 15.89 -8.75
N SER A 129 -22.54 16.24 -7.96
CA SER A 129 -22.79 15.66 -6.65
C SER A 129 -23.25 14.21 -6.83
N SER A 130 -22.47 13.24 -6.41
CA SER A 130 -23.00 11.91 -6.09
C SER A 130 -22.16 11.23 -5.01
N ASP A 131 -22.76 11.18 -3.87
CA ASP A 131 -22.68 10.21 -2.78
C ASP A 131 -21.83 8.96 -3.10
N ARG A 132 -20.56 8.98 -2.69
CA ARG A 132 -19.69 7.80 -2.61
C ARG A 132 -19.22 7.65 -1.20
N SER A 133 -20.13 7.14 -0.35
CA SER A 133 -19.74 6.49 0.89
C SER A 133 -18.93 5.21 0.56
N VAL A 134 -17.65 5.36 0.25
CA VAL A 134 -16.71 4.24 0.22
C VAL A 134 -16.59 3.76 1.66
N LYS A 135 -17.06 2.56 1.92
CA LYS A 135 -16.89 1.91 3.23
C LYS A 135 -15.41 1.88 3.59
N ALA A 136 -15.04 2.71 4.56
CA ALA A 136 -13.68 2.98 5.02
C ALA A 136 -13.09 1.84 5.88
N ASN A 137 -13.18 0.57 5.43
CA ASN A 137 -12.72 -0.57 6.22
C ASN A 137 -11.42 -1.23 5.70
N ALA A 138 -10.78 -0.68 4.66
CA ALA A 138 -9.61 -1.31 4.04
C ALA A 138 -8.28 -0.63 4.35
N VAL A 139 -8.28 0.61 4.81
CA VAL A 139 -7.06 1.40 5.10
C VAL A 139 -7.10 1.85 6.55
N THR A 140 -5.95 1.87 7.22
CA THR A 140 -5.83 2.36 8.61
C THR A 140 -6.44 3.78 8.73
N PRO A 141 -7.36 4.04 9.67
CA PRO A 141 -7.96 5.35 9.85
C PRO A 141 -6.91 6.43 10.11
N ILE A 142 -7.13 7.63 9.55
CA ILE A 142 -6.21 8.77 9.72
C ILE A 142 -6.05 9.14 11.21
N ALA A 143 -7.11 8.99 12.00
CA ALA A 143 -7.07 9.23 13.45
C ALA A 143 -6.04 8.32 14.16
N ASP A 144 -5.98 7.03 13.79
CA ASP A 144 -5.04 6.07 14.37
C ASP A 144 -3.60 6.39 13.96
N ILE A 145 -3.41 6.91 12.75
CA ILE A 145 -2.10 7.38 12.25
C ILE A 145 -1.66 8.62 13.01
N GLU A 146 -2.55 9.61 13.17
CA GLU A 146 -2.27 10.85 13.91
C GLU A 146 -1.89 10.52 15.36
N GLU A 147 -2.65 9.64 16.01
CA GLU A 147 -2.35 9.19 17.38
C GLU A 147 -1.00 8.48 17.48
N ALA A 148 -0.68 7.64 16.51
CA ALA A 148 0.63 6.98 16.46
C ALA A 148 1.77 7.98 16.31
N ILE A 149 1.62 9.02 15.49
CA ILE A 149 2.62 10.10 15.34
C ILE A 149 2.77 10.87 16.65
N ILE A 150 1.66 11.24 17.29
CA ILE A 150 1.67 11.93 18.60
C ILE A 150 2.41 11.10 19.65
N SER A 151 2.18 9.79 19.68
CA SER A 151 2.89 8.88 20.60
C SER A 151 4.41 8.91 20.37
N VAL A 152 4.87 8.92 19.11
CA VAL A 152 6.30 9.01 18.78
C VAL A 152 6.88 10.36 19.18
N ILE A 153 6.14 11.45 18.97
CA ILE A 153 6.57 12.80 19.38
C ILE A 153 6.75 12.86 20.90
N ASN A 154 5.75 12.41 21.65
CA ASN A 154 5.81 12.41 23.12
C ASN A 154 6.96 11.55 23.66
N ASP A 155 7.22 10.38 23.06
CA ASP A 155 8.34 9.51 23.43
C ASP A 155 9.69 10.19 23.19
N ASN A 156 9.82 10.97 22.13
CA ASN A 156 11.04 11.69 21.80
C ASN A 156 11.21 12.95 22.65
N GLU A 157 10.14 13.72 22.89
CA GLU A 157 10.15 14.88 23.78
C GLU A 157 10.56 14.50 25.19
N ASN A 158 10.05 13.39 25.72
CA ASN A 158 10.46 12.85 27.02
C ASN A 158 11.96 12.52 27.10
N LYS A 159 12.61 12.30 25.94
CA LYS A 159 14.06 12.05 25.83
C LYS A 159 14.84 13.30 25.43
N GLY A 160 14.18 14.46 25.33
CA GLY A 160 14.79 15.71 24.88
C GLY A 160 15.21 15.70 23.40
N LYS A 161 14.52 14.93 22.55
CA LYS A 161 14.83 14.78 21.12
C LYS A 161 13.72 15.33 20.25
N LEU A 162 14.09 15.97 19.14
CA LEU A 162 13.16 16.36 18.09
C LEU A 162 12.75 15.15 17.25
N THR A 163 11.50 15.13 16.80
CA THR A 163 10.97 14.05 15.97
C THR A 163 11.04 14.42 14.49
N TYR A 164 11.95 13.83 13.74
CA TYR A 164 12.13 14.11 12.33
C TYR A 164 11.22 13.25 11.43
N MET A 165 10.88 13.78 10.25
CA MET A 165 10.02 13.13 9.27
C MET A 165 10.44 11.70 8.89
N GLY A 166 11.75 11.45 8.78
CA GLY A 166 12.28 10.12 8.47
C GLY A 166 11.97 9.08 9.55
N GLU A 167 12.03 9.48 10.81
CA GLU A 167 11.69 8.60 11.94
C GLU A 167 10.20 8.29 11.95
N ILE A 168 9.35 9.29 11.72
CA ILE A 168 7.89 9.11 11.64
C ILE A 168 7.56 8.10 10.54
N GLY A 169 8.11 8.26 9.33
CA GLY A 169 7.90 7.33 8.23
C GLY A 169 8.29 5.89 8.58
N SER A 170 9.45 5.70 9.21
CA SER A 170 9.91 4.38 9.66
C SER A 170 8.98 3.76 10.71
N ARG A 171 8.55 4.55 11.69
CA ARG A 171 7.65 4.08 12.77
C ARG A 171 6.26 3.72 12.24
N LEU A 172 5.70 4.54 11.34
CA LEU A 172 4.40 4.25 10.73
C LEU A 172 4.44 2.97 9.88
N ASN A 173 5.47 2.81 9.05
CA ASN A 173 5.66 1.60 8.25
C ASN A 173 5.86 0.33 9.11
N SER A 174 6.45 0.47 10.30
CA SER A 174 6.61 -0.66 11.24
C SER A 174 5.33 -1.00 11.99
N LYS A 175 4.49 0.01 12.28
CA LYS A 175 3.25 -0.15 13.07
C LYS A 175 2.07 -0.59 12.19
N PHE A 176 1.97 -0.04 10.98
CA PHE A 176 0.86 -0.28 10.06
C PHE A 176 1.37 -0.86 8.74
N THR A 177 1.00 -2.10 8.46
CA THR A 177 1.43 -2.82 7.25
C THR A 177 0.82 -2.25 5.96
N ASP A 178 -0.32 -1.59 6.06
CA ASP A 178 -1.06 -0.94 4.99
C ASP A 178 -0.73 0.56 4.86
N PHE A 179 0.16 1.11 5.72
CA PHE A 179 0.52 2.51 5.65
C PHE A 179 1.41 2.79 4.44
N ASP A 180 0.80 3.46 3.47
CA ASP A 180 1.49 4.13 2.37
C ASP A 180 0.71 5.43 2.10
N VAL A 181 1.39 6.56 2.02
CA VAL A 181 0.75 7.87 1.79
C VAL A 181 -0.06 7.89 0.49
N ARG A 182 0.29 7.04 -0.48
CA ARG A 182 -0.46 6.87 -1.73
C ARG A 182 -1.84 6.25 -1.51
N ASN A 183 -2.02 5.44 -0.47
CA ASN A 183 -3.33 4.92 -0.09
C ASN A 183 -4.29 6.01 0.43
N TYR A 184 -3.76 7.20 0.70
CA TYR A 184 -4.53 8.38 1.14
C TYR A 184 -4.54 9.50 0.08
N GLY A 185 -4.06 9.21 -1.15
CA GLY A 185 -4.03 10.16 -2.26
C GLY A 185 -2.84 11.12 -2.26
N TYR A 186 -1.78 10.85 -1.49
CA TYR A 186 -0.60 11.71 -1.38
C TYR A 186 0.64 11.06 -1.96
N THR A 187 1.53 11.88 -2.53
CA THR A 187 2.83 11.43 -3.03
C THR A 187 3.96 11.57 -2.00
N LYS A 188 3.78 12.42 -0.97
CA LYS A 188 4.78 12.71 0.05
C LYS A 188 4.16 12.69 1.44
N LEU A 189 4.88 12.14 2.42
CA LEU A 189 4.46 12.10 3.83
C LEU A 189 4.26 13.52 4.40
N LEU A 190 5.07 14.48 3.98
CA LEU A 190 4.97 15.85 4.43
C LEU A 190 3.62 16.48 4.08
N THR A 191 3.17 16.36 2.83
CA THR A 191 1.88 16.89 2.38
C THR A 191 0.70 16.16 3.02
N PHE A 192 0.82 14.85 3.23
CA PHE A 192 -0.19 14.07 3.95
C PHE A 192 -0.38 14.58 5.39
N ILE A 193 0.72 14.81 6.13
CA ILE A 193 0.64 15.30 7.52
C ILE A 193 0.05 16.71 7.55
N GLN A 194 0.47 17.61 6.66
CA GLN A 194 -0.05 18.98 6.59
C GLN A 194 -1.56 19.03 6.38
N ASP A 195 -2.08 18.19 5.50
CA ASP A 195 -3.48 18.27 5.10
C ASP A 195 -4.42 17.45 5.99
N LYS A 196 -3.94 16.35 6.57
CA LYS A 196 -4.80 15.36 7.24
C LYS A 196 -4.60 15.28 8.74
N CYS A 197 -3.47 15.74 9.27
CA CYS A 197 -3.17 15.63 10.69
C CYS A 197 -3.28 17.03 11.35
N ALA A 198 -4.49 17.45 11.72
CA ALA A 198 -4.77 18.79 12.21
C ALA A 198 -4.11 19.11 13.56
N LYS A 199 -3.76 18.08 14.34
CA LYS A 199 -3.10 18.23 15.65
C LYS A 199 -1.59 18.36 15.57
N LEU A 200 -1.03 18.28 14.37
CA LEU A 200 0.41 18.29 14.14
C LEU A 200 0.85 19.54 13.44
N GLU A 201 2.01 20.04 13.83
CA GLU A 201 2.66 21.20 13.22
C GLU A 201 4.02 20.79 12.65
N LEU A 202 4.30 21.26 11.43
CA LEU A 202 5.55 21.02 10.74
C LEU A 202 6.46 22.25 10.89
N VAL A 203 7.60 22.04 11.50
CA VAL A 203 8.61 23.09 11.66
C VAL A 203 9.82 22.76 10.81
N LYS A 204 10.24 23.73 10.01
CA LYS A 204 11.44 23.62 9.18
C LYS A 204 12.64 24.16 9.92
N GLU A 205 13.66 23.31 10.09
CA GLU A 205 14.94 23.71 10.67
C GLU A 205 16.07 23.32 9.71
N ASN A 206 16.82 24.30 9.25
CA ASN A 206 17.86 24.14 8.22
C ASN A 206 17.32 23.44 6.95
N SER A 207 17.76 22.22 6.67
CA SER A 207 17.32 21.41 5.51
C SER A 207 16.35 20.27 5.87
N SER A 208 15.95 20.18 7.13
CA SER A 208 15.11 19.08 7.65
C SER A 208 13.78 19.60 8.20
N TYR A 209 12.76 18.74 8.19
CA TYR A 209 11.48 19.00 8.83
C TYR A 209 11.36 18.13 10.07
N TYR A 210 10.93 18.73 11.18
CA TYR A 210 10.49 18.01 12.36
C TYR A 210 9.02 18.30 12.65
N VAL A 211 8.38 17.42 13.39
CA VAL A 211 6.94 17.47 13.68
C VAL A 211 6.75 17.65 15.17
N THR A 212 5.85 18.54 15.54
CA THR A 212 5.43 18.79 16.92
C THR A 212 3.92 18.67 17.05
N VAL A 213 3.42 18.54 18.27
CA VAL A 213 1.98 18.61 18.54
C VAL A 213 1.56 20.06 18.60
N SER A 214 0.56 20.44 17.81
CA SER A 214 -0.05 21.76 17.88
C SER A 214 -0.89 21.87 19.16
N TYR A 215 -0.33 22.45 20.21
CA TYR A 215 -1.10 22.82 21.39
C TYR A 215 -1.86 24.12 21.05
N THR A 216 -3.16 24.02 20.75
CA THR A 216 -4.00 25.23 20.81
C THR A 216 -3.96 25.73 22.24
N HIS A 217 -3.21 26.79 22.49
CA HIS A 217 -3.27 27.53 23.74
C HIS A 217 -4.71 27.98 23.97
N LEU A 218 -5.45 27.25 24.79
CA LEU A 218 -6.57 27.83 25.51
C LEU A 218 -5.96 28.93 26.40
N THR A 219 -5.95 30.14 25.90
CA THR A 219 -5.80 31.33 26.78
C THR A 219 -6.98 31.28 27.73
N LEU A 220 -6.72 30.88 28.96
CA LEU A 220 -7.62 31.10 30.07
C LEU A 220 -7.75 32.62 30.27
N PRO A 221 -9.00 33.08 30.55
CA PRO A 221 -9.26 34.51 30.78
C PRO A 221 -8.61 35.06 32.04
#